data_3f4e6408a091e0b48c4a8d7853998481
#
_entry.id   3f4e6408a091e0b48c4a8d7853998481
#
_cell.length_a   1.000
_cell.length_b   1.000
_cell.length_c   1.000
_cell.angle_alpha   90.00
_cell.angle_beta   90.00
_cell.angle_gamma   90.00
#
_symmetry.space_group_name_H-M   'P 1'
#
loop_
_entity.id
_entity.type
_entity.pdbx_description
1 polymer ?
#
loop_
_entity_poly.entity_id
_entity_poly.type
_entity_poly.pdbx_seq_one_letter_code
_entity_poly.pdbx_strand_id
1 'polypeptide(L)'
;HPTFDTAALKAGEVIGSALPASPGAAAGKVIFTAEEAKERTEQMLNVYADFCEKSLAMPVVKGRKTESDKFAGAVATYAIEALMHDGKALQAGTSHYFGDGFAKAFNIQFTDKNNTLQYPHQTSWGVTTRLIGAIIMTHGDNNGLVLPPAVAPIQVIIVPVAMHKEGVLDKAKALEAQLKAAGIRVKVDDTDNSPGWKFAQYEMKGVPVRLEIGPKDIEPVSYTHLRAHETLMNL
;
A
#
# COMPACT_ATOMS: atom_id res chain seq x y z
N HIS A 1 2.22 3.98 10.95
CA HIS A 1 3.01 4.09 9.72
C HIS A 1 2.86 2.79 8.97
N PRO A 2 2.35 2.78 7.72
CA PRO A 2 2.58 1.65 6.87
C PRO A 2 4.10 1.56 6.77
N THR A 3 4.65 0.48 7.25
CA THR A 3 6.01 0.11 6.92
C THR A 3 6.00 -0.10 5.41
N PHE A 4 6.34 0.96 4.65
CA PHE A 4 6.88 0.75 3.33
C PHE A 4 7.95 -0.31 3.51
N ASP A 5 7.88 -1.35 2.70
CA ASP A 5 8.90 -2.37 2.74
C ASP A 5 10.24 -1.70 2.46
N THR A 6 10.92 -1.33 3.54
CA THR A 6 12.27 -0.78 3.49
C THR A 6 13.27 -1.83 2.99
N ALA A 7 12.84 -3.08 2.77
CA ALA A 7 13.66 -4.08 2.10
C ALA A 7 13.88 -3.76 0.61
N ALA A 8 13.02 -2.94 -0.01
CA ALA A 8 13.29 -2.38 -1.34
C ALA A 8 14.38 -1.30 -1.32
N LEU A 9 14.63 -0.69 -0.17
CA LEU A 9 15.79 0.14 0.09
C LEU A 9 16.85 -0.78 0.65
N LYS A 10 17.93 -1.00 -0.10
CA LYS A 10 19.10 -1.70 0.45
C LYS A 10 19.45 -1.05 1.78
N ALA A 11 19.52 -1.86 2.85
CA ALA A 11 19.87 -1.35 4.17
C ALA A 11 21.11 -0.47 4.06
N GLY A 12 20.99 0.80 4.47
CA GLY A 12 22.07 1.75 4.42
C GLY A 12 21.95 2.88 3.40
N GLU A 13 20.87 2.99 2.64
CA GLU A 13 20.66 4.13 1.75
C GLU A 13 19.89 5.27 2.45
N VAL A 14 20.56 6.37 2.75
CA VAL A 14 19.91 7.62 3.17
C VAL A 14 19.60 8.44 1.94
N ILE A 15 18.32 8.71 1.71
CA ILE A 15 17.84 9.48 0.58
C ILE A 15 17.42 10.85 1.07
N GLY A 16 18.03 11.85 0.48
CA GLY A 16 17.66 13.26 0.69
C GLY A 16 18.41 13.91 1.83
N SER A 17 18.51 15.19 1.77
CA SER A 17 19.26 16.18 2.53
C SER A 17 20.52 15.67 3.25
N ALA A 18 21.64 16.27 2.96
CA ALA A 18 22.91 16.04 3.65
C ALA A 18 22.83 16.53 5.12
N LEU A 19 21.98 15.90 5.92
CA LEU A 19 22.15 15.96 7.36
C LEU A 19 23.27 14.99 7.71
N PRO A 20 24.25 15.41 8.54
CA PRO A 20 25.29 14.51 8.98
C PRO A 20 24.64 13.29 9.62
N ALA A 21 25.04 12.11 9.21
CA ALA A 21 24.57 10.87 9.82
C ALA A 21 24.82 10.93 11.31
N SER A 22 23.81 10.72 12.12
CA SER A 22 23.99 10.54 13.56
C SER A 22 24.97 9.38 13.77
N PRO A 23 25.91 9.47 14.72
CA PRO A 23 26.81 8.37 15.04
C PRO A 23 25.98 7.12 15.37
N GLY A 24 26.10 6.07 14.55
CA GLY A 24 25.34 4.83 14.68
C GLY A 24 24.21 4.63 13.65
N ALA A 25 23.92 5.60 12.80
CA ALA A 25 23.08 5.35 11.62
C ALA A 25 23.85 4.46 10.63
N ALA A 26 23.22 3.41 10.13
CA ALA A 26 23.79 2.64 9.02
C ALA A 26 24.16 3.60 7.90
N ALA A 27 25.40 3.47 7.37
CA ALA A 27 25.90 4.37 6.34
C ALA A 27 25.02 4.29 5.10
N GLY A 28 24.10 5.25 4.97
CA GLY A 28 23.24 5.35 3.81
C GLY A 28 24.03 5.87 2.62
N LYS A 29 23.66 5.44 1.42
CA LYS A 29 24.24 5.99 0.20
C LYS A 29 23.73 7.42 0.02
N VAL A 30 24.60 8.40 0.21
CA VAL A 30 24.27 9.80 -0.08
C VAL A 30 24.27 10.00 -1.61
N ILE A 31 23.25 10.65 -2.13
CA ILE A 31 23.13 10.98 -3.55
C ILE A 31 23.94 12.24 -3.79
N PHE A 32 25.04 12.12 -4.53
CA PHE A 32 25.97 13.21 -4.76
C PHE A 32 25.86 13.78 -6.17
N THR A 33 25.55 12.95 -7.17
CA THR A 33 25.56 13.36 -8.57
C THR A 33 24.15 13.60 -9.11
N ALA A 34 24.08 14.34 -10.22
CA ALA A 34 22.81 14.55 -10.92
C ALA A 34 22.23 13.23 -11.46
N GLU A 35 23.10 12.35 -11.93
CA GLU A 35 22.72 11.04 -12.48
C GLU A 35 22.10 10.15 -11.41
N GLU A 36 22.77 10.01 -10.27
CA GLU A 36 22.26 9.24 -9.13
C GLU A 36 20.91 9.77 -8.63
N ALA A 37 20.75 11.10 -8.56
CA ALA A 37 19.50 11.72 -8.14
C ALA A 37 18.36 11.50 -9.13
N LYS A 38 18.64 11.56 -10.44
CA LYS A 38 17.64 11.25 -11.48
C LYS A 38 17.22 9.78 -11.44
N GLU A 39 18.19 8.87 -11.35
CA GLU A 39 17.94 7.43 -11.23
C GLU A 39 17.07 7.12 -10.01
N ARG A 40 17.38 7.73 -8.86
CA ARG A 40 16.60 7.56 -7.64
C ARG A 40 15.17 8.12 -7.78
N THR A 41 15.02 9.27 -8.44
CA THR A 41 13.71 9.86 -8.71
C THR A 41 12.85 8.91 -9.54
N GLU A 42 13.41 8.31 -10.56
CA GLU A 42 12.71 7.35 -11.41
C GLU A 42 12.44 6.03 -10.68
N GLN A 43 13.39 5.53 -9.92
CA GLN A 43 13.23 4.33 -9.11
C GLN A 43 12.04 4.47 -8.16
N MET A 44 11.92 5.58 -7.45
CA MET A 44 10.83 5.78 -6.50
C MET A 44 9.49 5.98 -7.18
N LEU A 45 9.44 6.59 -8.35
CA LEU A 45 8.24 6.64 -9.17
C LEU A 45 7.74 5.22 -9.52
N ASN A 46 8.66 4.34 -9.91
CA ASN A 46 8.35 2.95 -10.24
C ASN A 46 7.90 2.15 -9.01
N VAL A 47 8.54 2.33 -7.85
CA VAL A 47 8.11 1.70 -6.58
C VAL A 47 6.65 2.07 -6.26
N TYR A 48 6.28 3.33 -6.43
CA TYR A 48 4.91 3.77 -6.17
C TYR A 48 3.90 3.24 -7.19
N ALA A 49 4.28 3.20 -8.47
CA ALA A 49 3.44 2.61 -9.51
C ALA A 49 3.21 1.11 -9.24
N ASP A 50 4.28 0.37 -8.96
CA ASP A 50 4.23 -1.05 -8.62
C ASP A 50 3.36 -1.31 -7.37
N PHE A 51 3.46 -0.47 -6.36
CA PHE A 51 2.61 -0.57 -5.17
C PHE A 51 1.13 -0.36 -5.51
N CYS A 52 0.82 0.66 -6.30
CA CYS A 52 -0.55 0.91 -6.73
C CYS A 52 -1.11 -0.26 -7.55
N GLU A 53 -0.35 -0.76 -8.52
CA GLU A 53 -0.81 -1.83 -9.41
C GLU A 53 -0.85 -3.20 -8.71
N LYS A 54 0.23 -3.59 -8.02
CA LYS A 54 0.37 -4.95 -7.47
C LYS A 54 -0.31 -5.14 -6.11
N SER A 55 -0.33 -4.09 -5.27
CA SER A 55 -0.88 -4.18 -3.93
C SER A 55 -2.27 -3.58 -3.80
N LEU A 56 -2.52 -2.44 -4.48
CA LEU A 56 -3.80 -1.75 -4.44
C LEU A 56 -4.72 -2.17 -5.59
N ALA A 57 -4.25 -2.98 -6.55
CA ALA A 57 -4.98 -3.35 -7.77
C ALA A 57 -5.55 -2.11 -8.50
N MET A 58 -4.80 -1.02 -8.49
CA MET A 58 -5.18 0.27 -9.05
C MET A 58 -4.20 0.65 -10.18
N PRO A 59 -4.62 0.53 -11.45
CA PRO A 59 -3.79 0.94 -12.58
C PRO A 59 -3.43 2.41 -12.52
N VAL A 60 -2.18 2.75 -12.83
CA VAL A 60 -1.71 4.13 -12.82
C VAL A 60 -0.91 4.45 -14.09
N VAL A 61 -0.98 5.72 -14.49
CA VAL A 61 -0.16 6.26 -15.58
C VAL A 61 0.98 7.08 -14.98
N LYS A 62 2.20 6.78 -15.39
CA LYS A 62 3.40 7.55 -15.03
C LYS A 62 3.62 8.68 -16.03
N GLY A 63 3.91 9.88 -15.54
CA GLY A 63 4.17 11.02 -16.39
C GLY A 63 5.09 12.05 -15.75
N ARG A 64 5.74 12.85 -16.61
CA ARG A 64 6.45 14.05 -16.21
C ARG A 64 5.49 15.24 -16.27
N LYS A 65 5.43 16.02 -15.21
CA LYS A 65 4.64 17.26 -15.19
C LYS A 65 5.24 18.33 -16.06
N THR A 66 4.38 19.16 -16.62
CA THR A 66 4.79 20.32 -17.41
C THR A 66 5.55 21.34 -16.56
N GLU A 67 6.22 22.29 -17.19
CA GLU A 67 6.95 23.35 -16.48
C GLU A 67 6.03 24.21 -15.61
N SER A 68 4.75 24.40 -16.02
CA SER A 68 3.74 25.14 -15.27
C SER A 68 3.23 24.39 -14.03
N ASP A 69 3.23 23.06 -14.06
CA ASP A 69 2.58 22.22 -13.05
C ASP A 69 3.57 21.48 -12.14
N LYS A 70 4.86 21.57 -12.45
CA LYS A 70 5.90 20.97 -11.61
C LYS A 70 5.99 21.66 -10.25
N PHE A 71 6.49 20.94 -9.26
CA PHE A 71 6.73 21.53 -7.94
C PHE A 71 7.70 22.70 -8.04
N ALA A 72 7.36 23.82 -7.39
CA ALA A 72 8.19 25.02 -7.39
C ALA A 72 9.59 24.73 -6.83
N GLY A 73 10.62 25.09 -7.59
CA GLY A 73 12.01 24.81 -7.25
C GLY A 73 12.53 23.43 -7.68
N ALA A 74 11.66 22.53 -8.18
CA ALA A 74 12.13 21.29 -8.77
C ALA A 74 12.64 21.51 -10.19
N VAL A 75 13.69 20.79 -10.58
CA VAL A 75 14.16 20.69 -11.96
C VAL A 75 13.19 19.85 -12.77
N ALA A 76 12.70 18.75 -12.19
CA ALA A 76 11.68 17.91 -12.79
C ALA A 76 10.75 17.33 -11.70
N THR A 77 9.47 17.19 -12.03
CA THR A 77 8.47 16.52 -11.21
C THR A 77 7.81 15.42 -12.03
N TYR A 78 7.77 14.24 -11.47
CA TYR A 78 7.05 13.10 -12.01
C TYR A 78 5.87 12.78 -11.10
N ALA A 79 4.80 12.24 -11.66
CA ALA A 79 3.62 11.81 -10.94
C ALA A 79 3.13 10.45 -11.45
N ILE A 80 2.43 9.75 -10.59
CA ILE A 80 1.55 8.65 -10.96
C ILE A 80 0.11 9.12 -10.78
N GLU A 81 -0.74 8.85 -11.76
CA GLU A 81 -2.14 9.26 -11.76
C GLU A 81 -3.03 8.06 -12.09
N ALA A 82 -4.08 7.89 -11.29
CA ALA A 82 -5.10 6.86 -11.49
C ALA A 82 -6.37 7.48 -12.08
N LEU A 83 -7.01 6.76 -13.00
CA LEU A 83 -8.30 7.18 -13.56
C LEU A 83 -9.42 6.75 -12.60
N MET A 84 -10.25 7.71 -12.19
CA MET A 84 -11.41 7.46 -11.33
C MET A 84 -12.67 7.22 -12.17
N HIS A 85 -13.71 6.65 -11.56
CA HIS A 85 -14.98 6.33 -12.22
C HIS A 85 -15.68 7.53 -12.86
N ASP A 86 -15.45 8.74 -12.37
CA ASP A 86 -15.99 9.99 -12.93
C ASP A 86 -15.18 10.52 -14.11
N GLY A 87 -14.19 9.77 -14.58
CA GLY A 87 -13.32 10.15 -15.69
C GLY A 87 -12.21 11.13 -15.34
N LYS A 88 -12.06 11.49 -14.07
CA LYS A 88 -10.98 12.38 -13.62
C LYS A 88 -9.74 11.62 -13.21
N ALA A 89 -8.58 12.22 -13.46
CA ALA A 89 -7.31 11.70 -12.98
C ALA A 89 -7.07 12.10 -11.53
N LEU A 90 -6.73 11.13 -10.68
CA LEU A 90 -6.30 11.35 -9.32
C LEU A 90 -4.79 11.18 -9.21
N GLN A 91 -4.08 12.24 -8.81
CA GLN A 91 -2.66 12.14 -8.52
C GLN A 91 -2.44 11.26 -7.28
N ALA A 92 -1.84 10.09 -7.48
CA ALA A 92 -1.63 9.08 -6.46
C ALA A 92 -0.27 9.20 -5.75
N GLY A 93 0.74 9.72 -6.44
CA GLY A 93 2.07 9.93 -5.85
C GLY A 93 2.92 10.83 -6.72
N THR A 94 4.01 11.37 -6.14
CA THR A 94 4.97 12.23 -6.85
C THR A 94 6.40 11.85 -6.52
N SER A 95 7.30 12.12 -7.48
CA SER A 95 8.73 12.02 -7.30
C SER A 95 9.41 13.23 -7.96
N HIS A 96 10.23 13.94 -7.21
CA HIS A 96 10.84 15.20 -7.62
C HIS A 96 12.35 15.07 -7.69
N TYR A 97 12.93 15.64 -8.74
CA TYR A 97 14.36 15.91 -8.84
C TYR A 97 14.56 17.42 -8.64
N PHE A 98 15.27 17.80 -7.59
CA PHE A 98 15.50 19.21 -7.24
C PHE A 98 16.81 19.75 -7.79
N GLY A 99 17.71 18.89 -8.27
CA GLY A 99 19.07 19.32 -8.54
C GLY A 99 19.79 19.75 -7.26
N ASP A 100 20.68 20.70 -7.39
CA ASP A 100 21.46 21.27 -6.28
C ASP A 100 20.95 22.65 -5.79
N GLY A 101 19.82 23.11 -6.34
CA GLY A 101 19.28 24.45 -6.08
C GLY A 101 19.01 24.74 -4.60
N PHE A 102 18.30 23.82 -3.92
CA PHE A 102 18.04 23.97 -2.49
C PHE A 102 19.30 23.81 -1.65
N ALA A 103 20.23 22.91 -2.04
CA ALA A 103 21.49 22.76 -1.35
C ALA A 103 22.30 24.05 -1.40
N LYS A 104 22.33 24.73 -2.54
CA LYS A 104 22.96 26.05 -2.69
C LYS A 104 22.26 27.13 -1.86
N ALA A 105 20.91 27.19 -1.92
CA ALA A 105 20.14 28.18 -1.19
C ALA A 105 20.32 28.09 0.33
N PHE A 106 20.44 26.87 0.87
CA PHE A 106 20.65 26.61 2.29
C PHE A 106 22.13 26.39 2.67
N ASN A 107 23.04 26.53 1.72
CA ASN A 107 24.49 26.30 1.89
C ASN A 107 24.80 24.91 2.48
N ILE A 108 24.11 23.87 2.01
CA ILE A 108 24.34 22.49 2.41
C ILE A 108 25.41 21.90 1.51
N GLN A 109 26.58 21.60 2.07
CA GLN A 109 27.74 21.11 1.34
C GLN A 109 28.23 19.79 1.94
N PHE A 110 28.93 19.00 1.14
CA PHE A 110 29.66 17.82 1.56
C PHE A 110 31.08 17.85 0.96
N THR A 111 31.99 17.16 1.58
CA THR A 111 33.33 16.95 1.04
C THR A 111 33.36 15.67 0.24
N ASP A 112 33.68 15.75 -1.04
CA ASP A 112 33.81 14.60 -1.92
C ASP A 112 35.11 13.78 -1.67
N LYS A 113 35.24 12.67 -2.40
CA LYS A 113 36.41 11.79 -2.30
C LYS A 113 37.76 12.47 -2.69
N ASN A 114 37.69 13.61 -3.38
CA ASN A 114 38.85 14.41 -3.78
C ASN A 114 39.14 15.55 -2.80
N ASN A 115 38.46 15.52 -1.64
CA ASN A 115 38.54 16.57 -0.61
C ASN A 115 38.08 17.96 -1.11
N THR A 116 37.09 17.98 -2.03
CA THR A 116 36.50 19.19 -2.59
C THR A 116 35.07 19.36 -2.06
N LEU A 117 34.75 20.61 -1.66
CA LEU A 117 33.38 20.93 -1.24
C LEU A 117 32.43 20.96 -2.45
N GLN A 118 31.33 20.23 -2.34
CA GLN A 118 30.31 20.07 -3.36
C GLN A 118 28.91 20.32 -2.78
N TYR A 119 27.97 20.74 -3.63
CA TYR A 119 26.55 20.78 -3.27
C TYR A 119 25.88 19.48 -3.72
N PRO A 120 25.19 18.75 -2.81
CA PRO A 120 24.51 17.51 -3.18
C PRO A 120 23.30 17.79 -4.07
N HIS A 121 23.04 16.88 -5.00
CA HIS A 121 21.78 16.83 -5.71
C HIS A 121 20.72 16.19 -4.82
N GLN A 122 19.49 16.69 -4.88
CA GLN A 122 18.43 16.32 -3.97
C GLN A 122 17.23 15.72 -4.72
N THR A 123 16.57 14.77 -4.09
CA THR A 123 15.30 14.21 -4.53
C THR A 123 14.31 14.24 -3.37
N SER A 124 13.03 14.30 -3.72
CA SER A 124 11.94 14.12 -2.76
C SER A 124 10.82 13.36 -3.43
N TRP A 125 10.23 12.44 -2.69
CA TRP A 125 9.18 11.61 -3.21
C TRP A 125 8.22 11.24 -2.08
N GLY A 126 6.95 11.03 -2.44
CA GLY A 126 5.94 10.76 -1.44
C GLY A 126 4.61 10.28 -2.02
N VAL A 127 3.95 9.50 -1.20
CA VAL A 127 2.53 9.15 -1.28
C VAL A 127 1.85 9.55 0.02
N THR A 128 0.56 9.77 -0.02
CA THR A 128 -0.19 10.25 1.15
C THR A 128 -1.41 9.36 1.41
N THR A 129 -2.11 9.66 2.50
CA THR A 129 -3.42 9.06 2.84
C THR A 129 -4.48 9.28 1.76
N ARG A 130 -4.24 10.11 0.74
CA ARG A 130 -5.08 10.20 -0.47
C ARG A 130 -5.28 8.84 -1.13
N LEU A 131 -4.31 7.91 -1.03
CA LEU A 131 -4.46 6.55 -1.53
C LEU A 131 -5.60 5.78 -0.88
N ILE A 132 -5.98 6.07 0.36
CA ILE A 132 -7.16 5.48 1.01
C ILE A 132 -8.42 5.89 0.25
N GLY A 133 -8.55 7.19 -0.06
CA GLY A 133 -9.64 7.68 -0.90
C GLY A 133 -9.62 7.08 -2.30
N ALA A 134 -8.43 6.92 -2.89
CA ALA A 134 -8.27 6.29 -4.20
C ALA A 134 -8.78 4.84 -4.21
N ILE A 135 -8.43 4.03 -3.19
CA ILE A 135 -8.93 2.65 -3.04
C ILE A 135 -10.46 2.62 -2.95
N ILE A 136 -11.04 3.51 -2.14
CA ILE A 136 -12.49 3.59 -1.98
C ILE A 136 -13.16 3.95 -3.32
N MET A 137 -12.63 4.93 -4.03
CA MET A 137 -13.18 5.36 -5.33
C MET A 137 -12.97 4.33 -6.45
N THR A 138 -11.91 3.52 -6.38
CA THR A 138 -11.60 2.51 -7.40
C THR A 138 -12.35 1.21 -7.16
N HIS A 139 -12.47 0.77 -5.91
CA HIS A 139 -12.95 -0.57 -5.54
C HIS A 139 -14.28 -0.56 -4.77
N GLY A 140 -14.76 0.60 -4.31
CA GLY A 140 -16.06 0.69 -3.67
C GLY A 140 -17.22 0.54 -4.65
N ASP A 141 -18.30 -0.04 -4.19
CA ASP A 141 -19.56 -0.16 -4.91
C ASP A 141 -20.75 0.27 -4.03
N ASN A 142 -21.99 0.05 -4.51
CA ASN A 142 -23.21 0.40 -3.77
C ASN A 142 -23.43 -0.46 -2.50
N ASN A 143 -22.74 -1.57 -2.35
CA ASN A 143 -22.85 -2.46 -1.21
C ASN A 143 -21.78 -2.15 -0.14
N GLY A 144 -20.72 -1.47 -0.50
CA GLY A 144 -19.66 -1.08 0.43
C GLY A 144 -18.28 -1.01 -0.20
N LEU A 145 -17.28 -1.10 0.66
CA LEU A 145 -15.88 -1.12 0.28
C LEU A 145 -15.47 -2.54 -0.13
N VAL A 146 -14.65 -2.63 -1.17
CA VAL A 146 -13.96 -3.87 -1.55
C VAL A 146 -12.46 -3.62 -1.46
N LEU A 147 -11.78 -4.26 -0.52
CA LEU A 147 -10.34 -4.11 -0.37
C LEU A 147 -9.59 -5.17 -1.17
N PRO A 148 -8.55 -4.79 -1.91
CA PRO A 148 -7.63 -5.78 -2.46
C PRO A 148 -7.04 -6.66 -1.35
N PRO A 149 -6.97 -7.98 -1.53
CA PRO A 149 -6.52 -8.89 -0.46
C PRO A 149 -5.12 -8.57 0.08
N ALA A 150 -4.23 -8.03 -0.76
CA ALA A 150 -2.88 -7.65 -0.35
C ALA A 150 -2.87 -6.64 0.80
N VAL A 151 -3.78 -5.67 0.79
CA VAL A 151 -3.85 -4.58 1.79
C VAL A 151 -4.99 -4.72 2.80
N ALA A 152 -5.90 -5.69 2.63
CA ALA A 152 -6.99 -5.92 3.56
C ALA A 152 -6.45 -6.34 4.94
N PRO A 153 -6.76 -5.63 6.04
CA PRO A 153 -6.35 -6.03 7.39
C PRO A 153 -6.87 -7.42 7.79
N ILE A 154 -8.06 -7.76 7.30
CA ILE A 154 -8.69 -9.08 7.39
C ILE A 154 -8.95 -9.53 5.97
N GLN A 155 -8.27 -10.60 5.52
CA GLN A 155 -8.47 -11.17 4.19
C GLN A 155 -9.68 -12.11 4.18
N VAL A 156 -9.88 -12.83 5.28
CA VAL A 156 -10.97 -13.79 5.44
C VAL A 156 -11.65 -13.57 6.77
N ILE A 157 -12.95 -13.37 6.78
CA ILE A 157 -13.77 -13.41 7.98
C ILE A 157 -14.56 -14.72 8.01
N ILE A 158 -14.49 -15.43 9.11
CA ILE A 158 -15.30 -16.63 9.36
C ILE A 158 -16.46 -16.23 10.26
N VAL A 159 -17.68 -16.43 9.79
CA VAL A 159 -18.93 -16.15 10.54
C VAL A 159 -19.62 -17.48 10.87
N PRO A 160 -19.51 -17.94 12.13
CA PRO A 160 -20.26 -19.09 12.56
C PRO A 160 -21.76 -18.73 12.64
N VAL A 161 -22.58 -19.46 11.91
CA VAL A 161 -24.04 -19.33 11.93
C VAL A 161 -24.58 -20.34 12.92
N ALA A 162 -25.42 -19.91 13.87
CA ALA A 162 -25.92 -20.74 14.96
C ALA A 162 -24.81 -21.30 15.87
N MET A 163 -23.95 -20.43 16.40
CA MET A 163 -22.82 -20.77 17.30
C MET A 163 -23.17 -21.63 18.50
N HIS A 164 -24.47 -21.56 18.95
CA HIS A 164 -24.99 -22.38 20.06
C HIS A 164 -25.12 -23.86 19.72
N LYS A 165 -25.01 -24.23 18.44
CA LYS A 165 -25.03 -25.63 18.02
C LYS A 165 -23.64 -26.25 18.21
N GLU A 166 -23.64 -27.48 18.70
CA GLU A 166 -22.44 -28.25 18.95
C GLU A 166 -21.52 -28.34 17.72
N GLY A 167 -20.22 -28.15 17.89
CA GLY A 167 -19.21 -28.28 16.85
C GLY A 167 -19.05 -27.09 15.90
N VAL A 168 -19.99 -26.15 15.80
CA VAL A 168 -19.92 -25.04 14.84
C VAL A 168 -18.74 -24.12 15.15
N LEU A 169 -18.60 -23.70 16.40
CA LEU A 169 -17.51 -22.80 16.80
C LEU A 169 -16.15 -23.50 16.73
N ASP A 170 -16.08 -24.77 17.11
CA ASP A 170 -14.83 -25.55 17.06
C ASP A 170 -14.35 -25.71 15.62
N LYS A 171 -15.26 -25.98 14.67
CA LYS A 171 -14.94 -26.05 13.25
C LYS A 171 -14.45 -24.71 12.72
N ALA A 172 -15.09 -23.60 13.11
CA ALA A 172 -14.67 -22.26 12.73
C ALA A 172 -13.25 -21.93 13.23
N LYS A 173 -12.95 -22.26 14.48
CA LYS A 173 -11.61 -22.07 15.08
C LYS A 173 -10.56 -22.98 14.46
N ALA A 174 -10.90 -24.21 14.13
CA ALA A 174 -10.01 -25.13 13.43
C ALA A 174 -9.65 -24.59 12.04
N LEU A 175 -10.64 -24.10 11.30
CA LEU A 175 -10.41 -23.46 9.98
C LEU A 175 -9.58 -22.19 10.11
N GLU A 176 -9.85 -21.35 11.11
CA GLU A 176 -9.02 -20.17 11.39
C GLU A 176 -7.55 -20.56 11.59
N ALA A 177 -7.28 -21.59 12.36
CA ALA A 177 -5.92 -22.06 12.60
C ALA A 177 -5.23 -22.53 11.31
N GLN A 178 -5.95 -23.27 10.46
CA GLN A 178 -5.43 -23.72 9.15
C GLN A 178 -5.09 -22.54 8.23
N LEU A 179 -6.00 -21.56 8.13
CA LEU A 179 -5.77 -20.38 7.28
C LEU A 179 -4.64 -19.49 7.83
N LYS A 180 -4.52 -19.32 9.14
CA LYS A 180 -3.37 -18.64 9.76
C LYS A 180 -2.05 -19.35 9.47
N ALA A 181 -2.03 -20.68 9.53
CA ALA A 181 -0.85 -21.46 9.20
C ALA A 181 -0.45 -21.33 7.72
N ALA A 182 -1.40 -21.06 6.83
CA ALA A 182 -1.17 -20.73 5.43
C ALA A 182 -0.78 -19.25 5.19
N GLY A 183 -0.58 -18.46 6.23
CA GLY A 183 -0.19 -17.04 6.13
C GLY A 183 -1.33 -16.07 5.82
N ILE A 184 -2.59 -16.50 5.89
CA ILE A 184 -3.77 -15.68 5.60
C ILE A 184 -4.18 -14.90 6.86
N ARG A 185 -4.45 -13.59 6.71
CA ARG A 185 -4.99 -12.74 7.76
C ARG A 185 -6.48 -13.05 7.95
N VAL A 186 -6.79 -13.94 8.85
CA VAL A 186 -8.14 -14.44 9.09
C VAL A 186 -8.62 -14.12 10.51
N LYS A 187 -9.91 -13.93 10.67
CA LYS A 187 -10.58 -13.71 11.95
C LYS A 187 -11.89 -14.51 12.00
N VAL A 188 -12.21 -15.09 13.16
CA VAL A 188 -13.55 -15.59 13.46
C VAL A 188 -14.34 -14.50 14.18
N ASP A 189 -15.59 -14.26 13.79
CA ASP A 189 -16.50 -13.41 14.54
C ASP A 189 -17.41 -14.26 15.43
N ASP A 190 -16.98 -14.44 16.67
CA ASP A 190 -17.68 -15.16 17.74
C ASP A 190 -18.51 -14.24 18.65
N THR A 191 -18.82 -13.02 18.22
CA THR A 191 -19.72 -12.11 18.96
C THR A 191 -21.18 -12.60 18.93
N ASP A 192 -21.99 -12.09 19.84
CA ASP A 192 -23.43 -12.46 19.93
C ASP A 192 -24.34 -11.75 18.91
N ASN A 193 -23.76 -10.94 18.01
CA ASN A 193 -24.52 -10.25 16.98
C ASN A 193 -25.15 -11.25 15.98
N SER A 194 -26.28 -10.87 15.42
CA SER A 194 -26.93 -11.70 14.40
C SER A 194 -26.06 -11.89 13.16
N PRO A 195 -26.15 -13.03 12.45
CA PRO A 195 -25.38 -13.26 11.22
C PRO A 195 -25.54 -12.13 10.18
N GLY A 196 -26.77 -11.66 9.96
CA GLY A 196 -27.02 -10.57 9.01
C GLY A 196 -26.32 -9.27 9.39
N TRP A 197 -26.25 -8.93 10.68
CA TRP A 197 -25.49 -7.77 11.16
C TRP A 197 -24.00 -7.96 10.89
N LYS A 198 -23.45 -9.13 11.19
CA LYS A 198 -22.05 -9.47 10.92
C LYS A 198 -21.73 -9.34 9.43
N PHE A 199 -22.60 -9.84 8.56
CA PHE A 199 -22.42 -9.74 7.11
C PHE A 199 -22.32 -8.30 6.66
N ALA A 200 -23.28 -7.46 7.00
CA ALA A 200 -23.27 -6.03 6.66
C ALA A 200 -22.02 -5.30 7.22
N GLN A 201 -21.62 -5.63 8.45
CA GLN A 201 -20.46 -5.05 9.09
C GLN A 201 -19.15 -5.33 8.33
N TYR A 202 -18.96 -6.54 7.84
CA TYR A 202 -17.74 -6.91 7.11
C TYR A 202 -17.78 -6.53 5.63
N GLU A 203 -18.96 -6.42 5.04
CA GLU A 203 -19.17 -5.80 3.72
C GLU A 203 -18.78 -4.31 3.77
N MET A 204 -19.25 -3.55 4.77
CA MET A 204 -18.87 -2.16 4.95
C MET A 204 -17.34 -1.99 5.17
N LYS A 205 -16.70 -2.94 5.85
CA LYS A 205 -15.25 -2.92 6.09
C LYS A 205 -14.42 -3.37 4.88
N GLY A 206 -15.06 -3.83 3.83
CA GLY A 206 -14.39 -4.27 2.61
C GLY A 206 -13.59 -5.57 2.77
N VAL A 207 -14.01 -6.46 3.67
CA VAL A 207 -13.34 -7.76 3.83
C VAL A 207 -13.52 -8.60 2.57
N PRO A 208 -12.44 -9.02 1.89
CA PRO A 208 -12.55 -9.65 0.57
C PRO A 208 -13.33 -10.96 0.55
N VAL A 209 -13.15 -11.78 1.59
CA VAL A 209 -13.74 -13.12 1.63
C VAL A 209 -14.49 -13.33 2.95
N ARG A 210 -15.72 -13.79 2.87
CA ARG A 210 -16.53 -14.23 4.00
C ARG A 210 -16.80 -15.72 3.89
N LEU A 211 -16.48 -16.48 4.94
CA LEU A 211 -16.81 -17.89 5.10
C LEU A 211 -17.91 -18.03 6.13
N GLU A 212 -18.98 -18.67 5.78
CA GLU A 212 -20.11 -18.97 6.65
C GLU A 212 -20.04 -20.44 7.05
N ILE A 213 -20.12 -20.73 8.35
CA ILE A 213 -20.10 -22.09 8.88
C ILE A 213 -21.35 -22.31 9.71
N GLY A 214 -22.23 -23.18 9.24
CA GLY A 214 -23.43 -23.60 9.94
C GLY A 214 -23.42 -25.06 10.37
N PRO A 215 -24.50 -25.55 11.02
CA PRO A 215 -24.59 -26.95 11.46
C PRO A 215 -24.47 -27.98 10.34
N LYS A 216 -24.86 -27.62 9.12
CA LYS A 216 -24.76 -28.50 7.94
C LYS A 216 -23.31 -28.67 7.43
N ASP A 217 -22.45 -27.74 7.77
CA ASP A 217 -21.04 -27.73 7.34
C ASP A 217 -20.13 -28.50 8.28
N ILE A 218 -20.70 -29.07 9.36
CA ILE A 218 -19.97 -29.89 10.34
C ILE A 218 -19.79 -31.32 9.80
N GLU A 219 -20.73 -31.80 8.99
CA GLU A 219 -20.63 -33.11 8.36
C GLU A 219 -19.56 -33.11 7.24
N PRO A 220 -18.85 -34.23 6.99
CA PRO A 220 -17.57 -34.24 6.27
C PRO A 220 -17.63 -33.91 4.77
N VAL A 221 -18.71 -33.42 4.20
CA VAL A 221 -18.87 -33.30 2.73
C VAL A 221 -19.45 -31.96 2.22
N SER A 222 -19.59 -30.90 2.96
CA SER A 222 -20.00 -29.66 2.28
C SER A 222 -19.37 -28.40 2.82
N TYR A 223 -18.55 -27.79 1.97
CA TYR A 223 -18.21 -26.36 2.08
C TYR A 223 -19.20 -25.62 1.19
N THR A 224 -20.26 -25.06 1.77
CA THR A 224 -21.21 -24.26 1.02
C THR A 224 -20.99 -22.78 1.29
N HIS A 225 -20.73 -22.08 0.21
CA HIS A 225 -20.71 -20.64 -0.04
C HIS A 225 -19.46 -19.85 0.37
N LEU A 226 -18.52 -19.85 -0.57
CA LEU A 226 -17.68 -18.69 -0.84
C LEU A 226 -18.55 -17.61 -1.51
N ARG A 227 -18.94 -16.57 -0.80
CA ARG A 227 -19.22 -15.30 -1.45
C ARG A 227 -17.96 -14.47 -1.44
N ALA A 228 -17.14 -14.66 -2.48
CA ALA A 228 -16.32 -13.59 -2.94
C ALA A 228 -17.28 -12.52 -3.51
N HIS A 229 -17.08 -11.26 -3.20
CA HIS A 229 -17.58 -10.23 -4.10
C HIS A 229 -17.05 -10.59 -5.49
N GLU A 230 -17.92 -10.66 -6.49
CA GLU A 230 -17.63 -11.21 -7.83
C GLU A 230 -16.56 -10.41 -8.62
N THR A 231 -15.79 -9.57 -7.98
CA THR A 231 -14.78 -8.71 -8.57
C THR A 231 -13.39 -9.34 -8.66
N LEU A 232 -13.22 -10.59 -8.24
CA LEU A 232 -11.95 -11.34 -8.38
C LEU A 232 -11.76 -12.00 -9.75
N MET A 233 -12.57 -11.65 -10.74
CA MET A 233 -12.49 -12.27 -12.07
C MET A 233 -11.49 -11.65 -13.03
N ASN A 234 -10.58 -10.79 -12.57
CA ASN A 234 -9.54 -10.22 -13.43
C ASN A 234 -8.18 -10.15 -12.71
N LEU A 235 -7.69 -11.28 -12.25
CA LEU A 235 -6.28 -11.47 -11.96
C LEU A 235 -5.73 -12.58 -12.85
#